data_d666648cb48f327b3646ea67e10b3330
#
_entry.id   d666648cb48f327b3646ea67e10b3330
#
_cell.length_a   1.000
_cell.length_b   1.000
_cell.length_c   1.000
_cell.angle_alpha   90.00
_cell.angle_beta   90.00
_cell.angle_gamma   90.00
#
_symmetry.space_group_name_H-M   'P 1'
#
loop_
_entity.id
_entity.type
_entity.pdbx_description
1 polymer ?
#
loop_
_entity_poly.entity_id
_entity_poly.type
_entity_poly.pdbx_seq_one_letter_code
_entity_poly.pdbx_strand_id
1 'polypeptide(L)'
;MKLKSILFAAFAVAFVSSCGPTVEEKIKAFEETHEAMMTEYKQTMDSLSANPAEAEAYYNDFVEKYLAFNLEAAKENPDNDVAVQVLMNLRGMIEDEQVAEIISKMPESMLENEKVAYLKKGLDARKATAEGLMYTDFTVEHVYGYDRSIDPQPLKKEVKFSDYVG
;
A
#
# COMPACT_ATOMS: atom_id res chain seq x y z
N MET A 1 22.71 22.24 -21.01
CA MET A 1 23.14 20.84 -21.18
C MET A 1 21.93 20.02 -21.64
N LYS A 2 22.05 19.25 -22.73
CA LYS A 2 20.95 18.48 -23.26
C LYS A 2 20.72 17.28 -22.31
N LEU A 3 19.58 17.25 -21.61
CA LEU A 3 19.12 16.08 -20.87
C LEU A 3 19.00 14.93 -21.89
N LYS A 4 19.89 13.95 -21.80
CA LYS A 4 19.76 12.73 -22.59
C LYS A 4 18.58 11.97 -21.95
N SER A 5 17.46 11.94 -22.67
CA SER A 5 16.37 11.00 -22.38
C SER A 5 16.99 9.60 -22.29
N ILE A 6 17.11 9.09 -21.06
CA ILE A 6 17.45 7.69 -20.84
C ILE A 6 16.19 6.94 -21.21
N LEU A 7 16.22 6.29 -22.37
CA LEU A 7 15.20 5.34 -22.80
C LEU A 7 15.12 4.25 -21.74
N PHE A 8 14.00 4.18 -21.03
CA PHE A 8 13.60 2.96 -20.36
C PHE A 8 13.50 1.88 -21.43
N ALA A 9 14.53 1.08 -21.55
CA ALA A 9 14.46 -0.16 -22.33
C ALA A 9 13.50 -1.07 -21.56
N ALA A 10 12.27 -1.18 -22.08
CA ALA A 10 11.37 -2.26 -21.68
C ALA A 10 12.14 -3.56 -21.87
N PHE A 11 12.55 -4.17 -20.78
CA PHE A 11 13.17 -5.49 -20.78
C PHE A 11 12.05 -6.49 -21.09
N ALA A 12 11.70 -6.61 -22.36
CA ALA A 12 10.94 -7.74 -22.86
C ALA A 12 11.89 -8.94 -22.82
N VAL A 13 11.90 -9.63 -21.68
CA VAL A 13 12.52 -10.96 -21.61
C VAL A 13 11.62 -11.88 -22.42
N ALA A 14 12.01 -12.12 -23.67
CA ALA A 14 11.37 -13.11 -24.54
C ALA A 14 11.68 -14.50 -23.97
N PHE A 15 10.82 -15.00 -23.11
CA PHE A 15 10.81 -16.39 -22.70
C PHE A 15 10.27 -17.24 -23.87
N VAL A 16 11.17 -17.90 -24.58
CA VAL A 16 10.83 -18.94 -25.55
C VAL A 16 10.76 -20.26 -24.79
N SER A 17 9.69 -20.46 -24.01
CA SER A 17 9.28 -21.76 -23.53
C SER A 17 7.77 -21.88 -23.64
N SER A 18 7.27 -23.04 -24.01
CA SER A 18 5.85 -23.31 -24.25
C SER A 18 4.97 -23.32 -22.98
N CYS A 19 5.53 -22.99 -21.82
CA CYS A 19 4.86 -22.64 -20.58
C CYS A 19 5.20 -21.19 -20.25
N GLY A 20 4.22 -20.36 -19.90
CA GLY A 20 4.45 -18.99 -19.42
C GLY A 20 5.34 -18.96 -18.16
N PRO A 21 5.81 -17.79 -17.71
CA PRO A 21 6.66 -17.67 -16.54
C PRO A 21 5.98 -18.24 -15.27
N THR A 22 6.75 -18.91 -14.44
CA THR A 22 6.29 -19.41 -13.14
C THR A 22 5.97 -18.26 -12.18
N VAL A 23 5.25 -18.54 -11.11
CA VAL A 23 4.93 -17.54 -10.07
C VAL A 23 6.22 -16.97 -9.48
N GLU A 24 7.21 -17.82 -9.19
CA GLU A 24 8.51 -17.38 -8.66
C GLU A 24 9.25 -16.45 -9.63
N GLU A 25 9.22 -16.77 -10.94
CA GLU A 25 9.84 -15.91 -11.96
C GLU A 25 9.14 -14.55 -12.06
N LYS A 26 7.81 -14.50 -11.93
CA LYS A 26 7.05 -13.24 -11.91
C LYS A 26 7.38 -12.39 -10.70
N ILE A 27 7.42 -12.99 -9.50
CA ILE A 27 7.77 -12.30 -8.26
C ILE A 27 9.19 -11.73 -8.38
N LYS A 28 10.15 -12.56 -8.79
CA LYS A 28 11.54 -12.15 -8.96
C LYS A 28 11.70 -11.01 -9.96
N ALA A 29 11.03 -11.08 -11.10
CA ALA A 29 11.09 -10.03 -12.13
C ALA A 29 10.51 -8.71 -11.61
N PHE A 30 9.44 -8.76 -10.84
CA PHE A 30 8.87 -7.58 -10.18
C PHE A 30 9.87 -6.97 -9.18
N GLU A 31 10.45 -7.79 -8.30
CA GLU A 31 11.39 -7.33 -7.27
C GLU A 31 12.65 -6.70 -7.88
N GLU A 32 13.23 -7.35 -8.90
CA GLU A 32 14.41 -6.82 -9.61
C GLU A 32 14.11 -5.46 -10.28
N THR A 33 12.94 -5.35 -10.91
CA THR A 33 12.53 -4.09 -11.56
C THR A 33 12.26 -2.99 -10.53
N HIS A 34 11.58 -3.32 -9.44
CA HIS A 34 11.29 -2.40 -8.35
C HIS A 34 12.58 -1.90 -7.70
N GLU A 35 13.54 -2.78 -7.40
CA GLU A 35 14.84 -2.42 -6.83
C GLU A 35 15.64 -1.51 -7.77
N ALA A 36 15.63 -1.82 -9.07
CA ALA A 36 16.30 -0.99 -10.08
C ALA A 36 15.71 0.42 -10.13
N MET A 37 14.37 0.55 -10.12
CA MET A 37 13.68 1.85 -10.07
C MET A 37 14.05 2.64 -8.82
N MET A 38 14.04 2.02 -7.66
CA MET A 38 14.39 2.68 -6.39
C MET A 38 15.86 3.10 -6.33
N THR A 39 16.74 2.29 -6.90
CA THR A 39 18.18 2.59 -6.99
C THR A 39 18.42 3.79 -7.90
N GLU A 40 17.79 3.81 -9.08
CA GLU A 40 17.89 4.95 -10.02
C GLU A 40 17.32 6.23 -9.39
N TYR A 41 16.16 6.13 -8.74
CA TYR A 41 15.56 7.25 -8.02
C TYR A 41 16.54 7.86 -7.01
N LYS A 42 17.12 7.03 -6.15
CA LYS A 42 18.06 7.48 -5.12
C LYS A 42 19.28 8.17 -5.74
N GLN A 43 19.92 7.54 -6.73
CA GLN A 43 21.10 8.09 -7.39
C GLN A 43 20.80 9.43 -8.07
N THR A 44 19.64 9.54 -8.73
CA THR A 44 19.25 10.76 -9.43
C THR A 44 18.92 11.86 -8.43
N MET A 45 18.18 11.58 -7.37
CA MET A 45 17.88 12.56 -6.32
C MET A 45 19.16 13.07 -5.64
N ASP A 46 20.12 12.19 -5.36
CA ASP A 46 21.41 12.57 -4.80
C ASP A 46 22.16 13.52 -5.75
N SER A 47 22.12 13.25 -7.05
CA SER A 47 22.76 14.11 -8.06
C SER A 47 22.08 15.48 -8.25
N LEU A 48 20.78 15.56 -7.96
CA LEU A 48 19.96 16.76 -8.07
C LEU A 48 19.89 17.56 -6.75
N SER A 49 20.59 17.13 -5.72
CA SER A 49 20.52 17.73 -4.37
C SER A 49 20.86 19.24 -4.35
N ALA A 50 21.66 19.73 -5.29
CA ALA A 50 22.00 21.16 -5.44
C ALA A 50 20.99 21.97 -6.29
N ASN A 51 19.99 21.32 -6.89
CA ASN A 51 18.99 21.96 -7.76
C ASN A 51 17.56 21.55 -7.37
N PRO A 52 16.93 22.20 -6.38
CA PRO A 52 15.61 21.82 -5.86
C PRO A 52 14.50 21.76 -6.92
N ALA A 53 14.52 22.66 -7.91
CA ALA A 53 13.48 22.69 -8.94
C ALA A 53 13.55 21.49 -9.88
N GLU A 54 14.77 21.05 -10.26
CA GLU A 54 14.95 19.85 -11.07
C GLU A 54 14.65 18.59 -10.25
N ALA A 55 15.01 18.58 -8.97
CA ALA A 55 14.69 17.48 -8.04
C ALA A 55 13.18 17.29 -7.87
N GLU A 56 12.41 18.36 -7.71
CA GLU A 56 10.95 18.33 -7.61
C GLU A 56 10.32 17.82 -8.92
N ALA A 57 10.76 18.32 -10.06
CA ALA A 57 10.27 17.88 -11.36
C ALA A 57 10.54 16.37 -11.59
N TYR A 58 11.73 15.90 -11.22
CA TYR A 58 12.09 14.49 -11.31
C TYR A 58 11.28 13.62 -10.34
N TYR A 59 11.09 14.09 -9.10
CA TYR A 59 10.27 13.39 -8.11
C TYR A 59 8.84 13.17 -8.61
N ASN A 60 8.20 14.20 -9.17
CA ASN A 60 6.84 14.09 -9.67
C ASN A 60 6.73 13.09 -10.83
N ASP A 61 7.67 13.13 -11.80
CA ASP A 61 7.75 12.17 -12.90
C ASP A 61 8.00 10.73 -12.40
N PHE A 62 8.89 10.59 -11.41
CA PHE A 62 9.16 9.29 -10.78
C PHE A 62 7.92 8.73 -10.10
N VAL A 63 7.20 9.52 -9.30
CA VAL A 63 5.99 9.06 -8.58
C VAL A 63 4.95 8.57 -9.57
N GLU A 64 4.70 9.27 -10.67
CA GLU A 64 3.76 8.84 -11.70
C GLU A 64 4.14 7.49 -12.30
N LYS A 65 5.41 7.32 -12.69
CA LYS A 65 5.93 6.07 -13.24
C LYS A 65 5.90 4.92 -12.23
N TYR A 66 6.25 5.21 -10.98
CA TYR A 66 6.25 4.23 -9.90
C TYR A 66 4.85 3.71 -9.60
N LEU A 67 3.87 4.62 -9.55
CA LEU A 67 2.46 4.25 -9.36
C LEU A 67 1.97 3.39 -10.53
N ALA A 68 2.23 3.81 -11.77
CA ALA A 68 1.80 3.08 -12.96
C ALA A 68 2.39 1.66 -13.00
N PHE A 69 3.70 1.53 -12.76
CA PHE A 69 4.39 0.23 -12.71
C PHE A 69 3.78 -0.71 -11.66
N ASN A 70 3.62 -0.22 -10.43
CA ASN A 70 3.10 -1.04 -9.35
C ASN A 70 1.63 -1.45 -9.59
N LEU A 71 0.78 -0.52 -10.04
CA LEU A 71 -0.62 -0.82 -10.31
C LEU A 71 -0.79 -1.84 -11.43
N GLU A 72 0.01 -1.75 -12.49
CA GLU A 72 0.00 -2.73 -13.58
C GLU A 72 0.46 -4.10 -13.08
N ALA A 73 1.58 -4.15 -12.34
CA ALA A 73 2.08 -5.38 -11.75
C ALA A 73 1.03 -6.09 -10.87
N ALA A 74 0.28 -5.35 -10.05
CA ALA A 74 -0.78 -5.92 -9.23
C ALA A 74 -1.95 -6.45 -10.06
N LYS A 75 -2.32 -5.77 -11.15
CA LYS A 75 -3.40 -6.21 -12.06
C LYS A 75 -3.04 -7.50 -12.80
N GLU A 76 -1.77 -7.64 -13.19
CA GLU A 76 -1.27 -8.82 -13.90
C GLU A 76 -1.02 -10.02 -12.99
N ASN A 77 -0.88 -9.79 -11.68
CA ASN A 77 -0.49 -10.79 -10.70
C ASN A 77 -1.42 -10.84 -9.48
N PRO A 78 -2.75 -10.95 -9.66
CA PRO A 78 -3.69 -10.92 -8.53
C PRO A 78 -3.62 -12.16 -7.64
N ASP A 79 -3.00 -13.23 -8.12
CA ASP A 79 -2.98 -14.56 -7.53
C ASP A 79 -1.67 -14.90 -6.79
N ASN A 80 -0.81 -13.91 -6.59
CA ASN A 80 0.49 -14.11 -5.94
C ASN A 80 0.96 -12.90 -5.11
N ASP A 81 2.12 -13.03 -4.48
CA ASP A 81 2.66 -12.04 -3.54
C ASP A 81 2.99 -10.68 -4.16
N VAL A 82 3.10 -10.56 -5.49
CA VAL A 82 3.29 -9.25 -6.16
C VAL A 82 2.15 -8.29 -5.80
N ALA A 83 0.90 -8.74 -5.93
CA ALA A 83 -0.24 -7.88 -5.59
C ALA A 83 -0.26 -7.49 -4.12
N VAL A 84 0.14 -8.38 -3.21
CA VAL A 84 0.25 -8.08 -1.77
C VAL A 84 1.35 -7.05 -1.51
N GLN A 85 2.52 -7.22 -2.12
CA GLN A 85 3.64 -6.28 -1.99
C GLN A 85 3.24 -4.90 -2.51
N VAL A 86 2.61 -4.82 -3.68
CA VAL A 86 2.12 -3.56 -4.26
C VAL A 86 1.15 -2.86 -3.32
N LEU A 87 0.14 -3.56 -2.81
CA LEU A 87 -0.82 -2.96 -1.87
C LEU A 87 -0.15 -2.40 -0.61
N MET A 88 0.91 -3.06 -0.13
CA MET A 88 1.67 -2.58 1.03
C MET A 88 2.57 -1.40 0.67
N ASN A 89 3.23 -1.42 -0.49
CA ASN A 89 4.11 -0.35 -0.95
C ASN A 89 3.34 0.94 -1.28
N LEU A 90 2.15 0.80 -1.87
CA LEU A 90 1.32 1.94 -2.28
C LEU A 90 0.32 2.40 -1.21
N ARG A 91 0.39 1.84 0.00
CA ARG A 91 -0.51 2.22 1.08
C ARG A 91 -0.46 3.73 1.36
N GLY A 92 -1.62 4.39 1.22
CA GLY A 92 -1.75 5.84 1.38
C GLY A 92 -1.29 6.67 0.18
N MET A 93 -0.86 6.04 -0.91
CA MET A 93 -0.50 6.69 -2.17
C MET A 93 -1.56 6.51 -3.26
N ILE A 94 -2.47 5.57 -3.07
CA ILE A 94 -3.57 5.28 -4.01
C ILE A 94 -4.91 5.35 -3.28
N GLU A 95 -5.96 5.59 -4.07
CA GLU A 95 -7.32 5.74 -3.56
C GLU A 95 -7.91 4.39 -3.10
N ASP A 96 -8.88 4.45 -2.19
CA ASP A 96 -9.55 3.27 -1.65
C ASP A 96 -10.22 2.43 -2.75
N GLU A 97 -10.71 3.06 -3.81
CA GLU A 97 -11.30 2.40 -4.98
C GLU A 97 -10.28 1.54 -5.71
N GLN A 98 -9.05 2.02 -5.87
CA GLN A 98 -7.96 1.27 -6.51
C GLN A 98 -7.53 0.07 -5.65
N VAL A 99 -7.43 0.25 -4.33
CA VAL A 99 -7.15 -0.84 -3.39
C VAL A 99 -8.27 -1.89 -3.46
N ALA A 100 -9.53 -1.46 -3.46
CA ALA A 100 -10.68 -2.35 -3.55
C ALA A 100 -10.72 -3.11 -4.88
N GLU A 101 -10.37 -2.46 -6.00
CA GLU A 101 -10.30 -3.09 -7.32
C GLU A 101 -9.26 -4.22 -7.34
N ILE A 102 -8.05 -3.98 -6.81
CA ILE A 102 -7.00 -4.99 -6.75
C ILE A 102 -7.46 -6.18 -5.89
N ILE A 103 -7.95 -5.91 -4.68
CA ILE A 103 -8.43 -6.96 -3.76
C ILE A 103 -9.57 -7.78 -4.39
N SER A 104 -10.46 -7.14 -5.14
CA SER A 104 -11.60 -7.83 -5.78
C SER A 104 -11.21 -8.86 -6.83
N LYS A 105 -9.99 -8.75 -7.38
CA LYS A 105 -9.44 -9.67 -8.37
C LYS A 105 -8.62 -10.81 -7.76
N MET A 106 -8.35 -10.73 -6.45
CA MET A 106 -7.59 -11.77 -5.75
C MET A 106 -8.43 -13.04 -5.54
N PRO A 107 -7.84 -14.23 -5.71
CA PRO A 107 -8.51 -15.48 -5.35
C PRO A 107 -8.68 -15.59 -3.83
N GLU A 108 -9.59 -16.46 -3.40
CA GLU A 108 -9.95 -16.62 -1.98
C GLU A 108 -8.72 -16.94 -1.10
N SER A 109 -7.78 -17.75 -1.61
CA SER A 109 -6.54 -18.08 -0.91
C SER A 109 -5.66 -16.85 -0.59
N MET A 110 -5.72 -15.82 -1.43
CA MET A 110 -4.98 -14.57 -1.19
C MET A 110 -5.74 -13.65 -0.22
N LEU A 111 -7.06 -13.75 -0.15
CA LEU A 111 -7.88 -12.98 0.80
C LEU A 111 -7.65 -13.40 2.27
N GLU A 112 -7.17 -14.64 2.50
CA GLU A 112 -6.78 -15.14 3.81
C GLU A 112 -5.41 -14.61 4.28
N ASN A 113 -4.63 -13.97 3.39
CA ASN A 113 -3.37 -13.34 3.76
C ASN A 113 -3.63 -12.21 4.77
N GLU A 114 -2.92 -12.22 5.91
CA GLU A 114 -3.13 -11.27 7.02
C GLU A 114 -3.03 -9.81 6.58
N LYS A 115 -2.14 -9.48 5.65
CA LYS A 115 -1.97 -8.11 5.13
C LYS A 115 -3.16 -7.68 4.28
N VAL A 116 -3.67 -8.59 3.43
CA VAL A 116 -4.87 -8.33 2.61
C VAL A 116 -6.11 -8.20 3.50
N ALA A 117 -6.29 -9.10 4.46
CA ALA A 117 -7.38 -9.04 5.43
C ALA A 117 -7.36 -7.73 6.24
N TYR A 118 -6.17 -7.29 6.66
CA TYR A 118 -6.00 -6.01 7.36
C TYR A 118 -6.41 -4.81 6.48
N LEU A 119 -5.96 -4.77 5.21
CA LEU A 119 -6.32 -3.70 4.28
C LEU A 119 -7.82 -3.68 4.00
N LYS A 120 -8.41 -4.86 3.77
CA LYS A 120 -9.86 -5.00 3.56
C LYS A 120 -10.66 -4.48 4.76
N LYS A 121 -10.27 -4.86 5.98
CA LYS A 121 -10.90 -4.35 7.20
C LYS A 121 -10.80 -2.82 7.30
N GLY A 122 -9.66 -2.25 6.91
CA GLY A 122 -9.48 -0.79 6.86
C GLY A 122 -10.41 -0.11 5.85
N LEU A 123 -10.56 -0.69 4.65
CA LEU A 123 -11.50 -0.21 3.64
C LEU A 123 -12.96 -0.27 4.11
N ASP A 124 -13.35 -1.39 4.69
CA ASP A 124 -14.71 -1.58 5.19
C ASP A 124 -15.03 -0.58 6.32
N ALA A 125 -14.06 -0.34 7.22
CA ALA A 125 -14.20 0.67 8.28
C ALA A 125 -14.36 2.09 7.71
N ARG A 126 -13.54 2.50 6.73
CA ARG A 126 -13.67 3.82 6.08
C ARG A 126 -14.99 3.98 5.34
N LYS A 127 -15.44 2.94 4.64
CA LYS A 127 -16.77 2.95 4.01
C LYS A 127 -17.90 3.08 5.01
N ALA A 128 -17.79 2.40 6.16
CA ALA A 128 -18.80 2.46 7.21
C ALA A 128 -18.86 3.81 7.94
N THR A 129 -17.78 4.60 7.88
CA THR A 129 -17.65 5.91 8.53
C THR A 129 -17.60 7.08 7.54
N ALA A 130 -17.90 6.84 6.26
CA ALA A 130 -17.91 7.89 5.24
C ALA A 130 -18.94 8.98 5.56
N GLU A 131 -18.65 10.20 5.13
CA GLU A 131 -19.52 11.36 5.35
C GLU A 131 -20.96 11.09 4.87
N GLY A 132 -21.92 11.45 5.69
CA GLY A 132 -23.34 11.22 5.42
C GLY A 132 -23.86 9.85 5.83
N LEU A 133 -23.03 8.95 6.31
CA LEU A 133 -23.47 7.68 6.89
C LEU A 133 -23.60 7.80 8.41
N MET A 134 -24.51 6.99 8.97
CA MET A 134 -24.62 6.86 10.42
C MET A 134 -23.33 6.24 10.97
N TYR A 135 -22.75 6.84 12.00
CA TYR A 135 -21.55 6.31 12.63
C TYR A 135 -21.79 4.88 13.14
N THR A 136 -20.76 4.07 13.06
CA THR A 136 -20.78 2.74 13.70
C THR A 136 -20.43 2.91 15.16
N ASP A 137 -21.35 2.53 16.03
CA ASP A 137 -21.10 2.55 17.47
C ASP A 137 -19.98 1.56 17.84
N PHE A 138 -19.14 1.96 18.76
CA PHE A 138 -18.03 1.13 19.24
C PHE A 138 -17.91 1.22 20.76
N THR A 139 -17.38 0.16 21.36
CA THR A 139 -17.15 0.08 22.79
C THR A 139 -15.65 0.19 23.07
N VAL A 140 -15.31 0.98 24.07
CA VAL A 140 -13.92 1.13 24.56
C VAL A 140 -13.87 0.94 26.07
N GLU A 141 -12.74 0.45 26.56
CA GLU A 141 -12.46 0.50 28.00
C GLU A 141 -12.04 1.91 28.41
N HIS A 142 -12.82 2.53 29.26
CA HIS A 142 -12.48 3.82 29.85
C HIS A 142 -11.89 3.62 31.24
N VAL A 143 -10.66 4.09 31.44
CA VAL A 143 -10.02 4.15 32.77
C VAL A 143 -10.51 5.42 33.47
N TYR A 144 -11.34 5.27 34.52
CA TYR A 144 -11.89 6.41 35.24
C TYR A 144 -11.20 6.68 36.59
N GLY A 145 -10.21 5.89 36.96
CA GLY A 145 -9.43 6.04 38.18
C GLY A 145 -8.52 4.84 38.42
N TYR A 146 -7.92 4.86 39.59
CA TYR A 146 -7.11 3.76 40.11
C TYR A 146 -7.63 3.42 41.51
N ASP A 147 -7.53 2.16 41.91
CA ASP A 147 -7.81 1.79 43.27
C ASP A 147 -6.75 2.42 44.23
N ARG A 148 -7.05 2.44 45.51
CA ARG A 148 -6.17 3.06 46.53
C ARG A 148 -5.24 2.01 47.18
N SER A 149 -4.92 0.92 46.50
CA SER A 149 -4.02 -0.12 47.00
C SER A 149 -2.54 0.31 46.92
N ILE A 150 -1.67 -0.48 47.52
CA ILE A 150 -0.20 -0.27 47.44
C ILE A 150 0.31 -0.49 46.01
N ASP A 151 -0.39 -1.35 45.24
CA ASP A 151 -0.17 -1.55 43.80
C ASP A 151 -1.44 -1.16 43.04
N PRO A 152 -1.59 0.14 42.70
CA PRO A 152 -2.83 0.67 42.14
C PRO A 152 -3.19 0.03 40.79
N GLN A 153 -4.36 -0.58 40.75
CA GLN A 153 -4.91 -1.15 39.53
C GLN A 153 -5.88 -0.17 38.86
N PRO A 154 -5.88 -0.08 37.49
CA PRO A 154 -6.81 0.80 36.80
C PRO A 154 -8.26 0.34 36.98
N LEU A 155 -9.11 1.25 37.44
CA LEU A 155 -10.55 1.06 37.48
C LEU A 155 -11.11 1.33 36.09
N LYS A 156 -11.61 0.29 35.43
CA LYS A 156 -12.07 0.34 34.06
C LYS A 156 -13.58 0.12 33.97
N LYS A 157 -14.20 0.75 33.00
CA LYS A 157 -15.56 0.43 32.57
C LYS A 157 -15.64 0.43 31.06
N GLU A 158 -16.49 -0.42 30.51
CA GLU A 158 -16.89 -0.34 29.11
C GLU A 158 -17.81 0.86 28.90
N VAL A 159 -17.53 1.63 27.87
CA VAL A 159 -18.37 2.76 27.43
C VAL A 159 -18.57 2.66 25.93
N LYS A 160 -19.77 2.98 25.48
CA LYS A 160 -20.08 3.07 24.07
C LYS A 160 -19.88 4.50 23.58
N PHE A 161 -19.50 4.66 22.33
CA PHE A 161 -19.39 5.99 21.72
C PHE A 161 -20.74 6.71 21.73
N SER A 162 -21.83 6.00 21.51
CA SER A 162 -23.21 6.53 21.61
C SER A 162 -23.55 7.15 22.96
N ASP A 163 -22.86 6.79 24.04
CA ASP A 163 -23.09 7.36 25.38
C ASP A 163 -22.63 8.84 25.46
N TYR A 164 -21.85 9.31 24.48
CA TYR A 164 -21.25 10.66 24.46
C TYR A 164 -21.76 11.57 23.33
N VAL A 165 -22.51 11.02 22.39
CA VAL A 165 -23.15 11.80 21.31
C VAL A 165 -24.63 11.96 21.65
N GLY A 166 -24.98 13.18 22.06
CA GLY A 166 -26.34 13.57 22.39
C GLY A 166 -27.11 14.08 21.21
#